data_c67b0ec909933f5d5f02df0055a00bcd
#
_entry.id   c67b0ec909933f5d5f02df0055a00bcd
#
_cell.length_a   1.000
_cell.length_b   1.000
_cell.length_c   1.000
_cell.angle_alpha   90.00
_cell.angle_beta   90.00
_cell.angle_gamma   90.00
#
_symmetry.space_group_name_H-M   'P 1'
#
loop_
_entity.id
_entity.type
_entity.pdbx_description
1 polymer ?
#
loop_
_entity_poly.entity_id
_entity_poly.type
_entity_poly.pdbx_seq_one_letter_code
_entity_poly.pdbx_strand_id
1 'polypeptide(L)'
;MSTRARRFVALGAAAGVGGLAAYDVLQRRHAILRNFPVVGHLRFVLEAVGPELRQYIVTDNDQERPFTRDQRRWVYTTSKEENSLTGFGTDNDLETTPDYLIVKHAAFPAHVPPAPHDVEVACAKVLGAGHSRAHAFRPRSIVNISAMSFGSLSGAAIEALNRGAALAGCLHNTGEGGVSRHHEHGGELIWQIGTGYFGCRDERGEFDLDRLVAQVERSPIRAIEVKLSQGAKAGLGGVVPGEKVTEE
;
A
#
# COMPACT_ATOMS: atom_id res chain seq x y z
N MET A 1 47.30 -22.48 -2.45
CA MET A 1 46.48 -22.17 -3.63
C MET A 1 47.24 -21.20 -4.51
N SER A 2 47.51 -21.54 -5.78
CA SER A 2 48.28 -20.69 -6.70
C SER A 2 47.54 -19.37 -7.00
N THR A 3 48.29 -18.34 -7.36
CA THR A 3 47.73 -17.01 -7.70
C THR A 3 46.71 -17.10 -8.86
N ARG A 4 46.91 -18.02 -9.81
CA ARG A 4 45.94 -18.32 -10.88
C ARG A 4 44.64 -18.91 -10.34
N ALA A 5 44.71 -19.88 -9.44
CA ALA A 5 43.54 -20.49 -8.85
C ALA A 5 42.69 -19.45 -8.03
N ARG A 6 43.36 -18.56 -7.33
CA ARG A 6 42.66 -17.44 -6.61
C ARG A 6 41.94 -16.50 -7.57
N ARG A 7 42.55 -16.18 -8.71
CA ARG A 7 41.91 -15.33 -9.76
C ARG A 7 40.69 -16.00 -10.38
N PHE A 8 40.75 -17.30 -10.69
CA PHE A 8 39.61 -18.03 -11.23
C PHE A 8 38.46 -18.11 -10.25
N VAL A 9 38.75 -18.34 -8.96
CA VAL A 9 37.71 -18.34 -7.89
C VAL A 9 37.09 -16.96 -7.74
N ALA A 10 37.90 -15.89 -7.73
CA ALA A 10 37.41 -14.52 -7.64
C ALA A 10 36.52 -14.12 -8.84
N LEU A 11 36.94 -14.50 -10.06
CA LEU A 11 36.14 -14.25 -11.27
C LEU A 11 34.82 -15.03 -11.26
N GLY A 12 34.86 -16.30 -10.84
CA GLY A 12 33.64 -17.12 -10.68
C GLY A 12 32.68 -16.56 -9.65
N ALA A 13 33.19 -16.11 -8.49
CA ALA A 13 32.39 -15.46 -7.48
C ALA A 13 31.77 -14.13 -7.97
N ALA A 14 32.56 -13.31 -8.66
CA ALA A 14 32.08 -12.05 -9.23
C ALA A 14 30.99 -12.29 -10.31
N ALA A 15 31.18 -13.29 -11.17
CA ALA A 15 30.18 -13.68 -12.16
C ALA A 15 28.89 -14.20 -11.51
N GLY A 16 29.01 -14.99 -10.45
CA GLY A 16 27.86 -15.48 -9.67
C GLY A 16 27.06 -14.36 -9.01
N VAL A 17 27.74 -13.42 -8.36
CA VAL A 17 27.11 -12.25 -7.73
C VAL A 17 26.48 -11.35 -8.79
N GLY A 18 27.16 -11.14 -9.93
CA GLY A 18 26.61 -10.35 -11.04
C GLY A 18 25.36 -10.97 -11.65
N GLY A 19 25.37 -12.30 -11.84
CA GLY A 19 24.21 -13.05 -12.32
C GLY A 19 23.03 -12.98 -11.35
N LEU A 20 23.28 -13.12 -10.05
CA LEU A 20 22.26 -12.97 -9.02
C LEU A 20 21.68 -11.55 -9.02
N ALA A 21 22.52 -10.53 -9.08
CA ALA A 21 22.08 -9.14 -9.13
C ALA A 21 21.21 -8.86 -10.37
N ALA A 22 21.59 -9.38 -11.55
CA ALA A 22 20.79 -9.25 -12.75
C ALA A 22 19.44 -9.95 -12.62
N TYR A 23 19.42 -11.15 -12.08
CA TYR A 23 18.17 -11.86 -11.79
C TYR A 23 17.27 -11.06 -10.85
N ASP A 24 17.82 -10.53 -9.74
CA ASP A 24 17.07 -9.76 -8.75
C ASP A 24 16.42 -8.51 -9.35
N VAL A 25 17.12 -7.81 -10.23
CA VAL A 25 16.58 -6.62 -10.91
C VAL A 25 15.46 -6.98 -11.90
N LEU A 26 15.61 -8.10 -12.62
CA LEU A 26 14.68 -8.49 -13.68
C LEU A 26 13.42 -9.21 -13.16
N GLN A 27 13.51 -9.91 -12.03
CA GLN A 27 12.37 -10.61 -11.46
C GLN A 27 11.26 -9.63 -11.01
N ARG A 28 10.00 -10.09 -11.01
CA ARG A 28 8.82 -9.26 -10.67
C ARG A 28 8.16 -9.63 -9.35
N ARG A 29 8.62 -10.70 -8.71
CA ARG A 29 7.96 -11.29 -7.53
C ARG A 29 8.28 -10.54 -6.22
N HIS A 30 9.51 -10.06 -6.07
CA HIS A 30 10.00 -9.45 -4.83
C HIS A 30 10.54 -8.04 -5.08
N ALA A 31 9.77 -7.03 -4.68
CA ALA A 31 10.16 -5.62 -4.81
C ALA A 31 11.48 -5.32 -4.08
N ILE A 32 11.69 -5.92 -2.89
CA ILE A 32 12.90 -5.68 -2.11
C ILE A 32 14.17 -6.17 -2.83
N LEU A 33 14.13 -7.32 -3.51
CA LEU A 33 15.29 -7.80 -4.27
C LEU A 33 15.59 -6.89 -5.46
N ARG A 34 14.55 -6.36 -6.08
CA ARG A 34 14.70 -5.43 -7.20
C ARG A 34 15.32 -4.10 -6.80
N ASN A 35 14.97 -3.60 -5.61
CA ASN A 35 15.50 -2.34 -5.09
C ASN A 35 16.87 -2.50 -4.42
N PHE A 36 17.15 -3.69 -3.87
CA PHE A 36 18.38 -4.01 -3.17
C PHE A 36 18.92 -5.37 -3.66
N PRO A 37 19.43 -5.44 -4.90
CA PRO A 37 19.94 -6.69 -5.46
C PRO A 37 21.01 -7.31 -4.56
N VAL A 38 21.05 -8.63 -4.47
CA VAL A 38 21.94 -9.42 -3.63
C VAL A 38 21.69 -9.21 -2.13
N VAL A 39 21.80 -7.98 -1.66
CA VAL A 39 21.67 -7.65 -0.22
C VAL A 39 20.25 -7.91 0.30
N GLY A 40 19.25 -7.74 -0.55
CA GLY A 40 17.84 -7.98 -0.21
C GLY A 40 17.56 -9.42 0.25
N HIS A 41 18.39 -10.39 -0.17
CA HIS A 41 18.27 -11.78 0.28
C HIS A 41 18.49 -11.96 1.78
N LEU A 42 19.27 -11.07 2.42
CA LEU A 42 19.45 -11.11 3.89
C LEU A 42 18.13 -10.99 4.64
N ARG A 43 17.20 -10.23 4.11
CA ARG A 43 15.86 -10.14 4.69
C ARG A 43 15.17 -11.51 4.74
N PHE A 44 15.22 -12.26 3.63
CA PHE A 44 14.58 -13.57 3.57
C PHE A 44 15.28 -14.60 4.46
N VAL A 45 16.61 -14.50 4.60
CA VAL A 45 17.36 -15.32 5.57
C VAL A 45 16.88 -15.01 6.99
N LEU A 46 16.76 -13.72 7.35
CA LEU A 46 16.25 -13.33 8.66
C LEU A 46 14.79 -13.75 8.87
N GLU A 47 13.97 -13.71 7.83
CA GLU A 47 12.58 -14.19 7.89
C GLU A 47 12.52 -15.71 8.07
N ALA A 48 13.41 -16.46 7.43
CA ALA A 48 13.45 -17.92 7.57
C ALA A 48 13.88 -18.36 8.98
N VAL A 49 14.85 -17.65 9.59
CA VAL A 49 15.33 -17.91 10.95
C VAL A 49 14.47 -17.20 12.01
N GLY A 50 13.58 -16.31 11.57
CA GLY A 50 12.74 -15.49 12.45
C GLY A 50 11.89 -16.25 13.45
N PRO A 51 11.23 -17.36 13.08
CA PRO A 51 10.42 -18.16 14.00
C PRO A 51 11.21 -18.64 15.22
N GLU A 52 12.41 -19.18 14.99
CA GLU A 52 13.29 -19.67 16.05
C GLU A 52 13.80 -18.53 16.93
N LEU A 53 14.18 -17.41 16.31
CA LEU A 53 14.59 -16.22 17.07
C LEU A 53 13.46 -15.68 17.94
N ARG A 54 12.23 -15.68 17.44
CA ARG A 54 11.07 -15.21 18.20
C ARG A 54 10.70 -16.11 19.36
N GLN A 55 10.79 -17.42 19.15
CA GLN A 55 10.49 -18.38 20.21
C GLN A 55 11.37 -18.20 21.45
N TYR A 56 12.61 -17.75 21.27
CA TYR A 56 13.60 -17.72 22.35
C TYR A 56 14.10 -16.31 22.72
N ILE A 57 14.00 -15.32 21.85
CA ILE A 57 14.73 -14.04 22.02
C ILE A 57 13.86 -12.82 21.71
N VAL A 58 12.89 -12.92 20.79
CA VAL A 58 12.13 -11.79 20.28
C VAL A 58 10.64 -11.93 20.62
N THR A 59 9.84 -10.93 20.33
CA THR A 59 8.40 -10.91 20.56
C THR A 59 7.62 -11.97 19.78
N ASP A 60 6.51 -12.47 20.34
CA ASP A 60 5.63 -13.41 19.67
C ASP A 60 4.74 -12.74 18.58
N ASN A 61 3.84 -13.52 17.98
CA ASN A 61 3.08 -13.09 16.80
C ASN A 61 2.13 -11.92 17.06
N ASP A 62 1.64 -11.77 18.28
CA ASP A 62 0.60 -10.78 18.64
C ASP A 62 1.17 -9.48 19.22
N GLN A 63 2.46 -9.44 19.53
CA GLN A 63 3.09 -8.32 20.24
C GLN A 63 3.57 -7.17 19.35
N GLU A 64 3.73 -7.38 18.05
CA GLU A 64 4.24 -6.34 17.15
C GLU A 64 3.19 -5.25 16.87
N ARG A 65 3.67 -4.02 16.74
CA ARG A 65 2.84 -2.83 16.43
C ARG A 65 3.41 -2.10 15.23
N PRO A 66 2.60 -1.42 14.40
CA PRO A 66 1.13 -1.28 14.44
C PRO A 66 0.38 -2.50 13.90
N PHE A 67 1.06 -3.41 13.22
CA PHE A 67 0.48 -4.63 12.65
C PHE A 67 1.18 -5.85 13.20
N THR A 68 0.41 -6.86 13.59
CA THR A 68 0.95 -8.13 14.03
C THR A 68 1.71 -8.83 12.88
N ARG A 69 2.56 -9.78 13.23
CA ARG A 69 3.27 -10.59 12.24
C ARG A 69 2.32 -11.33 11.32
N ASP A 70 1.25 -11.90 11.84
CA ASP A 70 0.28 -12.64 11.04
C ASP A 70 -0.47 -11.75 10.07
N GLN A 71 -0.87 -10.54 10.48
CA GLN A 71 -1.46 -9.56 9.58
C GLN A 71 -0.52 -9.22 8.42
N ARG A 72 0.77 -8.99 8.71
CA ARG A 72 1.76 -8.72 7.66
C ARG A 72 2.00 -9.91 6.75
N ARG A 73 2.10 -11.13 7.32
CA ARG A 73 2.24 -12.37 6.56
C ARG A 73 1.08 -12.54 5.58
N TRP A 74 -0.15 -12.35 6.04
CA TRP A 74 -1.33 -12.45 5.21
C TRP A 74 -1.30 -11.48 4.03
N VAL A 75 -0.96 -10.21 4.26
CA VAL A 75 -0.83 -9.21 3.19
C VAL A 75 0.25 -9.62 2.17
N TYR A 76 1.42 -10.05 2.64
CA TYR A 76 2.51 -10.44 1.74
C TYR A 76 2.20 -11.68 0.92
N THR A 77 1.61 -12.71 1.50
CA THR A 77 1.25 -13.93 0.77
C THR A 77 0.16 -13.66 -0.25
N THR A 78 -0.87 -12.90 0.14
CA THR A 78 -1.97 -12.52 -0.77
C THR A 78 -1.46 -11.67 -1.94
N SER A 79 -0.58 -10.70 -1.69
CA SER A 79 0.00 -9.86 -2.76
C SER A 79 0.88 -10.63 -3.76
N LYS A 80 1.34 -11.81 -3.39
CA LYS A 80 2.15 -12.71 -4.24
C LYS A 80 1.32 -13.84 -4.85
N GLU A 81 0.01 -13.86 -4.60
CA GLU A 81 -0.89 -14.97 -4.98
C GLU A 81 -0.43 -16.33 -4.41
N GLU A 82 0.26 -16.30 -3.27
CA GLU A 82 0.65 -17.50 -2.54
C GLU A 82 -0.51 -17.98 -1.66
N ASN A 83 -0.55 -19.29 -1.40
CA ASN A 83 -1.54 -19.84 -0.50
C ASN A 83 -1.36 -19.26 0.92
N SER A 84 -2.35 -18.49 1.36
CA SER A 84 -2.40 -17.90 2.70
C SER A 84 -3.24 -18.72 3.69
N LEU A 85 -3.77 -19.86 3.25
CA LEU A 85 -4.56 -20.73 4.12
C LEU A 85 -3.66 -21.36 5.18
N THR A 86 -4.01 -21.17 6.43
CA THR A 86 -3.43 -21.90 7.56
C THR A 86 -4.26 -23.15 7.84
N GLY A 87 -3.65 -24.15 8.47
CA GLY A 87 -4.38 -25.33 8.92
C GLY A 87 -5.43 -25.01 9.99
N PHE A 88 -6.03 -26.04 10.55
CA PHE A 88 -7.00 -25.89 11.63
C PHE A 88 -6.37 -25.22 12.86
N GLY A 89 -7.07 -24.22 13.39
CA GLY A 89 -6.65 -23.49 14.56
C GLY A 89 -5.87 -22.21 14.23
N THR A 90 -5.49 -21.53 15.27
CA THR A 90 -4.71 -20.29 15.22
C THR A 90 -3.74 -20.28 16.38
N ASP A 91 -2.59 -19.65 16.19
CA ASP A 91 -1.61 -19.35 17.25
C ASP A 91 -1.79 -17.95 17.83
N ASN A 92 -2.83 -17.22 17.39
CA ASN A 92 -3.21 -15.94 17.95
C ASN A 92 -3.98 -16.13 19.26
N ASP A 93 -3.75 -15.22 20.20
CA ASP A 93 -4.51 -15.16 21.45
C ASP A 93 -5.91 -14.57 21.20
N LEU A 94 -6.89 -15.44 20.95
CA LEU A 94 -8.26 -15.07 20.68
C LEU A 94 -9.07 -14.77 21.95
N GLU A 95 -8.60 -15.22 23.10
CA GLU A 95 -9.33 -15.06 24.36
C GLU A 95 -9.13 -13.68 24.96
N THR A 96 -7.93 -13.10 24.79
CA THR A 96 -7.60 -11.79 25.35
C THR A 96 -7.56 -10.67 24.34
N THR A 97 -7.55 -10.99 23.03
CA THR A 97 -7.55 -9.97 21.98
C THR A 97 -8.94 -9.36 21.82
N PRO A 98 -9.13 -8.05 22.06
CA PRO A 98 -10.39 -7.38 21.84
C PRO A 98 -10.72 -7.31 20.34
N ASP A 99 -12.01 -7.25 20.03
CA ASP A 99 -12.52 -7.01 18.67
C ASP A 99 -12.17 -8.11 17.64
N TYR A 100 -12.01 -9.34 18.09
CA TYR A 100 -11.81 -10.47 17.19
C TYR A 100 -13.08 -10.79 16.39
N LEU A 101 -12.97 -10.82 15.06
CA LEU A 101 -14.08 -11.13 14.17
C LEU A 101 -14.22 -12.63 13.97
N ILE A 102 -15.34 -13.19 14.43
CA ILE A 102 -15.71 -14.58 14.19
C ILE A 102 -16.87 -14.65 13.20
N VAL A 103 -16.65 -15.33 12.07
CA VAL A 103 -17.71 -15.61 11.10
C VAL A 103 -18.40 -16.90 11.48
N LYS A 104 -19.70 -16.84 11.80
CA LYS A 104 -20.50 -18.02 12.12
C LYS A 104 -20.85 -18.78 10.84
N HIS A 105 -20.80 -20.11 10.93
CA HIS A 105 -21.30 -20.96 9.87
C HIS A 105 -22.81 -20.81 9.69
N ALA A 106 -23.27 -20.78 8.45
CA ALA A 106 -24.68 -20.87 8.12
C ALA A 106 -25.07 -22.35 7.98
N ALA A 107 -26.15 -22.75 8.63
CA ALA A 107 -26.69 -24.11 8.49
C ALA A 107 -27.15 -24.39 7.04
N PHE A 108 -27.63 -23.35 6.37
CA PHE A 108 -28.06 -23.38 4.96
C PHE A 108 -27.34 -22.23 4.24
N PRO A 109 -26.12 -22.46 3.75
CA PRO A 109 -25.38 -21.40 3.06
C PRO A 109 -26.07 -21.03 1.75
N ALA A 110 -26.10 -19.75 1.44
CA ALA A 110 -26.49 -19.28 0.10
C ALA A 110 -25.56 -19.90 -0.95
N HIS A 111 -26.09 -20.11 -2.15
CA HIS A 111 -25.25 -20.60 -3.25
C HIS A 111 -24.13 -19.58 -3.52
N VAL A 112 -22.90 -20.02 -3.30
CA VAL A 112 -21.71 -19.22 -3.61
C VAL A 112 -21.28 -19.57 -5.02
N PRO A 113 -21.07 -18.57 -5.90
CA PRO A 113 -20.51 -18.85 -7.21
C PRO A 113 -19.16 -19.59 -7.10
N PRO A 114 -18.84 -20.48 -8.04
CA PRO A 114 -17.66 -21.33 -7.95
C PRO A 114 -16.31 -20.59 -8.00
N ALA A 115 -16.30 -19.33 -8.33
CA ALA A 115 -15.08 -18.51 -8.42
C ALA A 115 -15.14 -17.33 -7.44
N PRO A 116 -14.50 -17.42 -6.25
CA PRO A 116 -14.50 -16.34 -5.27
C PRO A 116 -13.82 -15.05 -5.76
N HIS A 117 -13.03 -15.13 -6.83
CA HIS A 117 -12.38 -13.95 -7.43
C HIS A 117 -13.31 -13.08 -8.27
N ASP A 118 -14.46 -13.61 -8.70
CA ASP A 118 -15.41 -12.94 -9.58
C ASP A 118 -16.61 -12.36 -8.82
N VAL A 119 -16.61 -12.44 -7.49
CA VAL A 119 -17.70 -11.91 -6.68
C VAL A 119 -17.47 -10.41 -6.46
N GLU A 120 -18.15 -9.58 -7.24
CA GLU A 120 -18.20 -8.15 -7.02
C GLU A 120 -19.06 -7.85 -5.78
N VAL A 121 -18.42 -7.38 -4.70
CA VAL A 121 -19.12 -6.91 -3.50
C VAL A 121 -19.51 -5.46 -3.73
N ALA A 122 -20.74 -5.23 -4.13
CA ALA A 122 -21.25 -3.88 -4.41
C ALA A 122 -21.27 -3.03 -3.12
N CYS A 123 -20.72 -1.83 -3.20
CA CYS A 123 -20.84 -0.84 -2.13
C CYS A 123 -22.33 -0.44 -1.94
N ALA A 124 -22.84 -0.56 -0.72
CA ALA A 124 -24.22 -0.19 -0.42
C ALA A 124 -24.45 1.34 -0.43
N LYS A 125 -23.38 2.14 -0.27
CA LYS A 125 -23.47 3.60 -0.16
C LYS A 125 -23.27 4.27 -1.52
N VAL A 126 -24.05 5.34 -1.72
CA VAL A 126 -23.88 6.27 -2.83
C VAL A 126 -23.35 7.58 -2.24
N LEU A 127 -22.14 7.95 -2.59
CA LEU A 127 -21.51 9.19 -2.14
C LEU A 127 -22.21 10.38 -2.82
N GLY A 128 -22.58 11.39 -2.03
CA GLY A 128 -23.27 12.58 -2.53
C GLY A 128 -24.80 12.45 -2.66
N ALA A 129 -25.39 11.24 -2.52
CA ALA A 129 -26.84 11.04 -2.69
C ALA A 129 -27.67 11.78 -1.63
N GLY A 130 -27.24 11.81 -0.38
CA GLY A 130 -27.95 12.49 0.71
C GLY A 130 -28.08 14.02 0.53
N HIS A 131 -27.34 14.60 -0.40
CA HIS A 131 -27.36 16.02 -0.72
C HIS A 131 -27.77 16.30 -2.17
N SER A 132 -28.36 15.32 -2.86
CA SER A 132 -28.82 15.43 -4.26
C SER A 132 -27.74 16.00 -5.22
N ARG A 133 -26.49 15.61 -5.04
CA ARG A 133 -25.38 16.10 -5.87
C ARG A 133 -25.47 15.50 -7.28
N ALA A 134 -25.26 16.34 -8.31
CA ALA A 134 -25.33 15.93 -9.70
C ALA A 134 -24.32 14.83 -10.08
N HIS A 135 -23.17 14.81 -9.40
CA HIS A 135 -22.12 13.82 -9.58
C HIS A 135 -22.06 12.77 -8.47
N ALA A 136 -23.21 12.51 -7.80
CA ALA A 136 -23.31 11.41 -6.85
C ALA A 136 -22.96 10.09 -7.53
N PHE A 137 -22.16 9.25 -6.87
CA PHE A 137 -21.71 7.98 -7.47
C PHE A 137 -21.63 6.86 -6.42
N ARG A 138 -21.74 5.64 -6.89
CA ARG A 138 -21.55 4.44 -6.10
C ARG A 138 -20.13 3.92 -6.33
N PRO A 139 -19.26 3.87 -5.31
CA PRO A 139 -17.96 3.20 -5.44
C PRO A 139 -18.13 1.74 -5.84
N ARG A 140 -17.27 1.24 -6.72
CA ARG A 140 -17.31 -0.18 -7.15
C ARG A 140 -16.84 -1.12 -6.05
N SER A 141 -15.93 -0.66 -5.21
CA SER A 141 -15.38 -1.44 -4.09
C SER A 141 -15.73 -0.80 -2.75
N ILE A 142 -16.00 -1.64 -1.74
CA ILE A 142 -16.12 -1.22 -0.34
C ILE A 142 -14.75 -0.97 0.31
N VAL A 143 -13.69 -1.53 -0.26
CA VAL A 143 -12.30 -1.35 0.18
C VAL A 143 -11.62 -0.36 -0.74
N ASN A 144 -11.00 0.66 -0.17
CA ASN A 144 -10.32 1.71 -0.90
C ASN A 144 -8.92 1.95 -0.32
N ILE A 145 -8.02 2.49 -1.13
CA ILE A 145 -6.66 2.80 -0.69
C ILE A 145 -6.70 4.09 0.12
N SER A 146 -6.19 4.02 1.35
CA SER A 146 -6.15 5.17 2.26
C SER A 146 -5.17 6.25 1.78
N ALA A 147 -5.20 7.40 2.45
CA ALA A 147 -4.40 8.57 2.13
C ALA A 147 -2.89 8.27 2.03
N MET A 148 -2.37 8.24 0.81
CA MET A 148 -0.97 7.95 0.48
C MET A 148 -0.43 9.04 -0.43
N SER A 149 0.36 9.98 0.14
CA SER A 149 0.92 11.09 -0.61
C SER A 149 2.28 10.77 -1.22
N PHE A 150 2.57 11.37 -2.37
CA PHE A 150 3.91 11.32 -2.96
C PHE A 150 4.97 11.91 -2.02
N GLY A 151 4.61 12.88 -1.17
CA GLY A 151 5.50 13.44 -0.16
C GLY A 151 5.93 12.43 0.91
N SER A 152 5.07 11.47 1.25
CA SER A 152 5.38 10.43 2.26
C SER A 152 5.93 9.14 1.66
N LEU A 153 5.59 8.81 0.42
CA LEU A 153 6.00 7.60 -0.28
C LEU A 153 6.84 7.94 -1.52
N SER A 154 7.45 6.91 -2.12
CA SER A 154 8.14 7.06 -3.42
C SER A 154 7.14 7.14 -4.57
N GLY A 155 7.51 7.78 -5.68
CA GLY A 155 6.70 7.80 -6.90
C GLY A 155 6.31 6.40 -7.37
N ALA A 156 7.26 5.46 -7.37
CA ALA A 156 7.00 4.06 -7.75
C ALA A 156 5.95 3.37 -6.85
N ALA A 157 5.92 3.69 -5.55
CA ALA A 157 4.92 3.15 -4.64
C ALA A 157 3.53 3.73 -4.94
N ILE A 158 3.43 5.04 -5.18
CA ILE A 158 2.16 5.69 -5.53
C ILE A 158 1.64 5.16 -6.88
N GLU A 159 2.50 5.02 -7.88
CA GLU A 159 2.11 4.43 -9.19
C GLU A 159 1.60 3.00 -9.04
N ALA A 160 2.27 2.17 -8.26
CA ALA A 160 1.84 0.80 -8.01
C ALA A 160 0.46 0.75 -7.33
N LEU A 161 0.24 1.62 -6.33
CA LEU A 161 -1.05 1.75 -5.65
C LEU A 161 -2.15 2.23 -6.61
N ASN A 162 -1.88 3.23 -7.44
CA ASN A 162 -2.89 3.75 -8.35
C ASN A 162 -3.23 2.76 -9.48
N ARG A 163 -2.24 2.05 -10.02
CA ARG A 163 -2.48 0.94 -10.96
C ARG A 163 -3.26 -0.20 -10.31
N GLY A 164 -2.94 -0.54 -9.06
CA GLY A 164 -3.70 -1.52 -8.28
C GLY A 164 -5.14 -1.07 -8.05
N ALA A 165 -5.37 0.20 -7.77
CA ALA A 165 -6.71 0.79 -7.65
C ALA A 165 -7.51 0.65 -8.96
N ALA A 166 -6.88 0.93 -10.11
CA ALA A 166 -7.50 0.76 -11.42
C ALA A 166 -7.92 -0.70 -11.67
N LEU A 167 -7.03 -1.65 -11.37
CA LEU A 167 -7.31 -3.08 -11.54
C LEU A 167 -8.43 -3.58 -10.62
N ALA A 168 -8.43 -3.15 -9.36
CA ALA A 168 -9.42 -3.55 -8.38
C ALA A 168 -10.74 -2.76 -8.46
N GLY A 169 -10.80 -1.69 -9.24
CA GLY A 169 -11.96 -0.79 -9.30
C GLY A 169 -12.22 -0.07 -7.98
N CYS A 170 -11.19 0.20 -7.19
CA CYS A 170 -11.30 0.93 -5.93
C CYS A 170 -10.77 2.36 -6.06
N LEU A 171 -11.10 3.21 -5.08
CA LEU A 171 -10.62 4.58 -5.03
C LEU A 171 -9.23 4.64 -4.38
N HIS A 172 -8.40 5.56 -4.84
CA HIS A 172 -7.11 5.88 -4.27
C HIS A 172 -7.14 7.29 -3.68
N ASN A 173 -6.95 7.41 -2.36
CA ASN A 173 -6.87 8.70 -1.70
C ASN A 173 -5.43 9.25 -1.84
N THR A 174 -5.32 10.48 -2.35
CA THR A 174 -4.03 11.10 -2.68
C THR A 174 -3.17 11.46 -1.47
N GLY A 175 -3.77 11.48 -0.27
CA GLY A 175 -3.12 12.15 0.86
C GLY A 175 -3.01 13.66 0.66
N GLU A 176 -2.49 14.36 1.66
CA GLU A 176 -2.50 15.84 1.73
C GLU A 176 -1.41 16.54 0.90
N GLY A 177 -0.62 15.81 0.13
CA GLY A 177 0.43 16.34 -0.73
C GLY A 177 -0.03 16.80 -2.13
N GLY A 178 -1.33 16.82 -2.38
CA GLY A 178 -1.90 17.14 -3.70
C GLY A 178 -1.95 15.93 -4.64
N VAL A 179 -2.48 16.15 -5.83
CA VAL A 179 -2.48 15.18 -6.91
C VAL A 179 -1.17 15.29 -7.68
N SER A 180 -0.34 14.25 -7.62
CA SER A 180 0.89 14.18 -8.41
C SER A 180 0.70 13.32 -9.65
N ARG A 181 1.60 13.46 -10.63
CA ARG A 181 1.64 12.61 -11.83
C ARG A 181 1.66 11.10 -11.52
N HIS A 182 2.13 10.74 -10.33
CA HIS A 182 2.19 9.35 -9.86
C HIS A 182 0.82 8.81 -9.41
N HIS A 183 -0.19 9.69 -9.22
CA HIS A 183 -1.57 9.30 -8.92
C HIS A 183 -2.43 9.10 -10.20
N GLU A 184 -1.91 9.35 -11.39
CA GLU A 184 -2.67 9.39 -12.64
C GLU A 184 -2.37 8.19 -13.55
N HIS A 185 -2.55 6.97 -13.01
CA HIS A 185 -2.31 5.70 -13.71
C HIS A 185 -3.57 4.85 -13.88
N GLY A 186 -4.73 5.50 -13.99
CA GLY A 186 -6.03 4.88 -14.32
C GLY A 186 -6.94 4.61 -13.12
N GLY A 187 -6.47 4.76 -11.88
CA GLY A 187 -7.32 4.65 -10.69
C GLY A 187 -8.09 5.95 -10.43
N GLU A 188 -9.36 5.84 -10.06
CA GLU A 188 -10.17 6.98 -9.63
C GLU A 188 -9.71 7.50 -8.26
N LEU A 189 -9.75 8.82 -8.05
CA LEU A 189 -9.13 9.49 -6.91
C LEU A 189 -10.15 10.04 -5.91
N ILE A 190 -9.76 9.99 -4.64
CA ILE A 190 -10.22 10.91 -3.60
C ILE A 190 -9.09 11.92 -3.39
N TRP A 191 -9.33 13.18 -3.73
CA TRP A 191 -8.34 14.22 -3.48
C TRP A 191 -8.45 14.72 -2.05
N GLN A 192 -7.42 14.48 -1.26
CA GLN A 192 -7.36 14.99 0.11
C GLN A 192 -6.68 16.37 0.13
N ILE A 193 -7.38 17.35 0.65
CA ILE A 193 -6.90 18.71 0.86
C ILE A 193 -6.59 18.89 2.35
N GLY A 194 -5.33 19.09 2.65
CA GLY A 194 -4.85 19.39 4.00
C GLY A 194 -4.54 20.88 4.19
N THR A 195 -3.89 21.20 5.30
CA THR A 195 -3.57 22.58 5.72
C THR A 195 -2.60 23.33 4.78
N GLY A 196 -1.89 22.60 3.91
CA GLY A 196 -0.98 23.19 2.94
C GLY A 196 -1.63 23.53 1.59
N TYR A 197 -2.90 23.19 1.37
CA TYR A 197 -3.66 23.42 0.14
C TYR A 197 -2.93 22.99 -1.15
N PHE A 198 -2.12 21.94 -1.08
CA PHE A 198 -1.35 21.45 -2.22
C PHE A 198 -2.29 21.07 -3.39
N GLY A 199 -2.00 21.65 -4.56
CA GLY A 199 -2.79 21.52 -5.77
C GLY A 199 -3.91 22.56 -5.94
N CYS A 200 -4.29 23.31 -4.88
CA CYS A 200 -5.28 24.38 -4.93
C CYS A 200 -4.89 25.60 -4.12
N ARG A 201 -3.61 25.94 -4.07
CA ARG A 201 -3.11 27.17 -3.40
C ARG A 201 -2.55 28.16 -4.41
N ASP A 202 -2.66 29.44 -4.08
CA ASP A 202 -2.04 30.51 -4.84
C ASP A 202 -0.53 30.65 -4.54
N GLU A 203 0.11 31.65 -5.10
CA GLU A 203 1.53 31.95 -4.90
C GLU A 203 1.87 32.40 -3.47
N ARG A 204 0.87 32.79 -2.70
CA ARG A 204 0.98 33.16 -1.28
C ARG A 204 0.76 31.96 -0.36
N GLY A 205 0.36 30.81 -0.92
CA GLY A 205 0.03 29.61 -0.17
C GLY A 205 -1.41 29.58 0.35
N GLU A 206 -2.26 30.52 -0.07
CA GLU A 206 -3.66 30.57 0.32
C GLU A 206 -4.55 29.77 -0.63
N PHE A 207 -5.74 29.40 -0.17
CA PHE A 207 -6.70 28.62 -0.97
C PHE A 207 -7.17 29.40 -2.20
N ASP A 208 -7.13 28.76 -3.36
CA ASP A 208 -7.55 29.26 -4.65
C ASP A 208 -8.62 28.36 -5.26
N LEU A 209 -9.84 28.87 -5.42
CA LEU A 209 -10.99 28.14 -5.93
C LEU A 209 -10.82 27.79 -7.41
N ASP A 210 -10.26 28.67 -8.22
CA ASP A 210 -10.11 28.43 -9.66
C ASP A 210 -9.10 27.29 -9.91
N ARG A 211 -8.02 27.25 -9.13
CA ARG A 211 -7.06 26.13 -9.16
C ARG A 211 -7.69 24.83 -8.70
N LEU A 212 -8.56 24.88 -7.68
CA LEU A 212 -9.29 23.69 -7.24
C LEU A 212 -10.17 23.15 -8.37
N VAL A 213 -10.96 24.01 -9.01
CA VAL A 213 -11.84 23.62 -10.12
C VAL A 213 -11.02 23.04 -11.28
N ALA A 214 -9.95 23.71 -11.68
CA ALA A 214 -9.05 23.24 -12.73
C ALA A 214 -8.45 21.86 -12.44
N GLN A 215 -8.08 21.60 -11.19
CA GLN A 215 -7.56 20.29 -10.77
C GLN A 215 -8.62 19.20 -10.84
N VAL A 216 -9.84 19.49 -10.41
CA VAL A 216 -10.97 18.54 -10.46
C VAL A 216 -11.35 18.22 -11.91
N GLU A 217 -11.30 19.18 -12.81
CA GLU A 217 -11.60 18.96 -14.23
C GLU A 217 -10.52 18.17 -14.97
N ARG A 218 -9.26 18.31 -14.55
CA ARG A 218 -8.10 17.67 -15.18
C ARG A 218 -7.92 16.22 -14.79
N SER A 219 -8.15 15.89 -13.51
CA SER A 219 -7.83 14.59 -12.94
C SER A 219 -9.07 13.75 -12.64
N PRO A 220 -8.98 12.41 -12.55
CA PRO A 220 -10.10 11.51 -12.31
C PRO A 220 -10.58 11.55 -10.85
N ILE A 221 -10.85 12.74 -10.33
CA ILE A 221 -11.26 12.99 -8.95
C ILE A 221 -12.77 12.73 -8.83
N ARG A 222 -13.14 11.81 -7.92
CA ARG A 222 -14.53 11.44 -7.64
C ARG A 222 -15.06 12.05 -6.36
N ALA A 223 -14.16 12.36 -5.42
CA ALA A 223 -14.53 12.99 -4.15
C ALA A 223 -13.38 13.88 -3.66
N ILE A 224 -13.73 14.87 -2.84
CA ILE A 224 -12.79 15.72 -2.12
C ILE A 224 -12.93 15.40 -0.64
N GLU A 225 -11.80 15.19 0.02
CA GLU A 225 -11.70 14.98 1.45
C GLU A 225 -10.94 16.15 2.08
N VAL A 226 -11.55 16.84 3.04
CA VAL A 226 -10.89 17.93 3.77
C VAL A 226 -10.31 17.40 5.06
N LYS A 227 -8.99 17.45 5.19
CA LYS A 227 -8.27 17.04 6.40
C LYS A 227 -8.07 18.25 7.32
N LEU A 228 -8.80 18.27 8.43
CA LEU A 228 -8.79 19.40 9.35
C LEU A 228 -7.56 19.41 10.27
N SER A 229 -7.04 18.25 10.64
CA SER A 229 -5.95 18.13 11.61
C SER A 229 -5.19 16.82 11.44
N GLN A 230 -3.99 16.73 12.05
CA GLN A 230 -3.20 15.52 12.10
C GLN A 230 -3.19 14.95 13.53
N GLY A 231 -3.60 13.69 13.69
CA GLY A 231 -3.67 13.05 15.02
C GLY A 231 -2.32 12.98 15.74
N ALA A 232 -1.23 12.71 14.99
CA ALA A 232 0.11 12.59 15.57
C ALA A 232 0.77 13.92 15.93
N LYS A 233 0.34 15.02 15.32
CA LYS A 233 0.90 16.38 15.50
C LYS A 233 -0.20 17.41 15.30
N ALA A 234 -1.16 17.42 16.21
CA ALA A 234 -2.28 18.37 16.21
C ALA A 234 -1.78 19.81 16.17
N GLY A 235 -2.35 20.62 15.29
CA GLY A 235 -1.97 22.02 15.10
C GLY A 235 -0.75 22.26 14.22
N LEU A 236 -0.07 21.21 13.75
CA LEU A 236 0.99 21.31 12.76
C LEU A 236 0.50 20.79 11.41
N GLY A 237 0.87 21.47 10.34
CA GLY A 237 0.57 21.04 8.97
C GLY A 237 1.41 19.86 8.49
N GLY A 238 1.14 19.40 7.28
CA GLY A 238 1.97 18.43 6.58
C GLY A 238 3.36 19.00 6.32
N VAL A 239 4.37 18.13 6.44
CA VAL A 239 5.76 18.48 6.11
C VAL A 239 6.19 17.61 4.95
N VAL A 240 6.64 18.24 3.86
CA VAL A 240 7.21 17.57 2.69
C VAL A 240 8.71 17.79 2.71
N PRO A 241 9.55 16.74 2.59
CA PRO A 241 11.00 16.90 2.43
C PRO A 241 11.31 17.79 1.22
N GLY A 242 12.30 18.68 1.37
CA GLY A 242 12.66 19.66 0.33
C GLY A 242 12.97 19.02 -1.02
N GLU A 243 13.58 17.82 -1.03
CA GLU A 243 13.89 17.05 -2.24
C GLU A 243 12.66 16.56 -3.00
N LYS A 244 11.48 16.59 -2.37
CA LYS A 244 10.19 16.19 -2.96
C LYS A 244 9.27 17.36 -3.27
N VAL A 245 9.72 18.57 -3.03
CA VAL A 245 9.01 19.78 -3.44
C VAL A 245 9.29 19.98 -4.93
N THR A 246 8.28 19.81 -5.76
CA THR A 246 8.33 20.09 -7.20
C THR A 246 7.67 21.42 -7.49
N GLU A 247 7.90 21.97 -8.68
CA GLU A 247 7.26 23.23 -9.12
C GLU A 247 5.77 23.06 -9.45
N GLU A 248 5.22 21.85 -9.32
CA GLU A 248 3.82 21.52 -9.58
C GLU A 248 2.90 21.85 -8.40
#